data_ddb6e132bc09bae9a900214ffee8d238
#
_entry.id   ddb6e132bc09bae9a900214ffee8d238
#
_cell.length_a   1.000
_cell.length_b   1.000
_cell.length_c   1.000
_cell.angle_alpha   90.00
_cell.angle_beta   90.00
_cell.angle_gamma   90.00
#
_symmetry.space_group_name_H-M   'P 1'
#
loop_
_entity.id
_entity.type
_entity.pdbx_description
1 polymer ?
#
loop_
_entity_poly.entity_id
_entity_poly.type
_entity_poly.pdbx_seq_one_letter_code
_entity_poly.pdbx_strand_id
1 'polypeptide(L)'
;MFEWKRLLRFNRYLGNNGRDEIDYQWPTSKFPVISVRTSAGRGRPKIAFGLIAIGDIAVGLVAGGAVAAGILSFGAVALGGMLALGAVAISSGLSAGAVAIGDLALGAVAIGESALGAVAIGGNALGAVAIGQHVLGAVAIGERVYGLVAIGQHGFGLVPIIGDLIRWIADKF
;
A
#
# COMPACT_ATOMS: atom_id res chain seq x y z
N MET A 1 28.50 -26.00 -30.00
CA MET A 1 27.12 -26.03 -30.47
C MET A 1 26.22 -26.08 -29.25
N PHE A 2 25.75 -24.91 -28.80
CA PHE A 2 25.01 -24.76 -27.55
C PHE A 2 23.56 -25.21 -27.78
N GLU A 3 23.13 -26.27 -27.12
CA GLU A 3 21.76 -26.78 -27.23
C GLU A 3 20.76 -25.92 -26.45
N TRP A 4 20.20 -24.94 -27.08
CA TRP A 4 19.12 -24.11 -26.55
C TRP A 4 17.83 -24.88 -26.21
N LYS A 5 17.70 -26.14 -26.69
CA LYS A 5 16.52 -26.99 -26.49
C LYS A 5 16.36 -27.52 -25.04
N ARG A 6 17.37 -27.41 -24.18
CA ARG A 6 17.28 -27.81 -22.78
C ARG A 6 16.71 -26.75 -21.84
N LEU A 7 16.70 -25.50 -22.25
CA LEU A 7 16.21 -24.39 -21.44
C LEU A 7 14.68 -24.20 -21.50
N LEU A 8 14.01 -24.80 -22.47
CA LEU A 8 12.57 -24.69 -22.67
C LEU A 8 11.85 -26.02 -22.35
N ARG A 9 12.23 -26.75 -21.32
CA ARG A 9 11.32 -27.75 -20.75
C ARG A 9 10.23 -27.02 -19.97
N PHE A 10 9.27 -26.46 -20.70
CA PHE A 10 7.93 -26.26 -20.22
C PHE A 10 7.40 -27.63 -19.82
N ASN A 11 7.51 -28.00 -18.56
CA ASN A 11 6.83 -29.16 -18.05
C ASN A 11 5.34 -28.81 -17.97
N ARG A 12 4.69 -28.90 -19.12
CA ARG A 12 3.24 -28.80 -19.24
C ARG A 12 2.67 -30.09 -18.63
N TYR A 13 2.54 -30.13 -17.32
CA TYR A 13 1.66 -31.08 -16.67
C TYR A 13 0.22 -30.65 -16.99
N LEU A 14 -0.26 -31.06 -18.17
CA LEU A 14 -1.68 -31.14 -18.47
C LEU A 14 -2.26 -32.26 -17.58
N GLY A 15 -2.59 -31.90 -16.36
CA GLY A 15 -3.46 -32.72 -15.53
C GLY A 15 -4.82 -32.76 -16.20
N ASN A 16 -5.34 -33.94 -16.44
CA ASN A 16 -6.55 -34.33 -17.17
C ASN A 16 -7.87 -33.79 -16.54
N ASN A 17 -7.87 -32.63 -15.88
CA ASN A 17 -9.05 -32.05 -15.20
C ASN A 17 -9.19 -30.53 -15.38
N GLY A 18 -8.77 -29.97 -16.52
CA GLY A 18 -9.20 -28.62 -16.95
C GLY A 18 -8.91 -27.48 -15.96
N ARG A 19 -7.87 -27.59 -15.14
CA ARG A 19 -7.43 -26.55 -14.21
C ARG A 19 -6.01 -26.18 -14.58
N ASP A 20 -5.85 -25.00 -15.15
CA ASP A 20 -4.55 -24.42 -15.49
C ASP A 20 -3.84 -24.00 -14.20
N GLU A 21 -3.17 -24.96 -13.54
CA GLU A 21 -2.22 -24.68 -12.45
C GLU A 21 -0.86 -24.37 -13.07
N ILE A 22 -0.36 -23.18 -12.87
CA ILE A 22 0.99 -22.80 -13.27
C ILE A 22 1.89 -22.93 -12.05
N ASP A 23 2.88 -23.84 -12.11
CA ASP A 23 3.93 -23.96 -11.11
C ASP A 23 5.28 -23.90 -11.84
N TYR A 24 5.93 -22.73 -11.77
CA TYR A 24 7.22 -22.48 -12.41
C TYR A 24 8.21 -21.97 -11.37
N GLN A 25 9.34 -22.66 -11.27
CA GLN A 25 10.47 -22.28 -10.39
C GLN A 25 11.79 -22.35 -11.15
N TRP A 26 12.59 -21.31 -11.06
CA TRP A 26 13.93 -21.29 -11.63
C TRP A 26 14.90 -20.53 -10.70
N PRO A 27 16.10 -21.06 -10.44
CA PRO A 27 16.53 -22.45 -10.60
C PRO A 27 15.84 -23.40 -9.61
N THR A 28 15.83 -24.70 -9.91
CA THR A 28 15.23 -25.77 -9.09
C THR A 28 16.14 -26.07 -7.88
N SER A 29 16.51 -25.08 -7.11
CA SER A 29 17.36 -25.19 -5.92
C SER A 29 16.59 -24.72 -4.68
N LYS A 30 17.19 -24.90 -3.50
CA LYS A 30 16.58 -24.53 -2.21
C LYS A 30 16.11 -23.08 -2.12
N PHE A 31 16.63 -22.19 -2.98
CA PHE A 31 16.23 -20.77 -3.08
C PHE A 31 15.91 -20.42 -4.54
N PRO A 32 14.65 -20.51 -4.99
CA PRO A 32 14.28 -20.12 -6.33
C PRO A 32 14.41 -18.59 -6.49
N VAL A 33 15.05 -18.17 -7.59
CA VAL A 33 15.13 -16.75 -7.96
C VAL A 33 13.77 -16.27 -8.45
N ILE A 34 13.10 -17.08 -9.29
CA ILE A 34 11.78 -16.78 -9.82
C ILE A 34 10.84 -17.91 -9.42
N SER A 35 9.74 -17.56 -8.75
CA SER A 35 8.67 -18.50 -8.38
C SER A 35 7.33 -17.95 -8.81
N VAL A 36 6.70 -18.63 -9.76
CA VAL A 36 5.34 -18.31 -10.22
C VAL A 36 4.43 -19.48 -9.85
N ARG A 37 3.48 -19.23 -8.95
CA ARG A 37 2.53 -20.23 -8.48
C ARG A 37 1.12 -19.67 -8.47
N THR A 38 0.30 -20.11 -9.40
CA THR A 38 -1.11 -19.73 -9.42
C THR A 38 -1.99 -20.94 -9.18
N SER A 39 -3.03 -20.76 -8.39
CA SER A 39 -4.04 -21.76 -8.12
C SER A 39 -5.29 -21.44 -8.95
N ALA A 40 -5.64 -22.29 -9.90
CA ALA A 40 -6.87 -22.13 -10.67
C ALA A 40 -8.06 -22.75 -9.90
N GLY A 41 -8.93 -21.93 -9.33
CA GLY A 41 -10.19 -22.35 -8.75
C GLY A 41 -10.17 -22.60 -7.23
N ARG A 42 -11.11 -23.42 -6.71
CA ARG A 42 -11.34 -23.69 -5.28
C ARG A 42 -10.23 -24.46 -4.55
N GLY A 43 -8.98 -24.41 -5.01
CA GLY A 43 -7.82 -25.01 -4.34
C GLY A 43 -7.34 -24.18 -3.15
N ARG A 44 -6.47 -24.76 -2.31
CA ARG A 44 -5.78 -24.02 -1.24
C ARG A 44 -4.86 -22.97 -1.86
N PRO A 45 -4.77 -21.75 -1.31
CA PRO A 45 -3.87 -20.72 -1.80
C PRO A 45 -2.43 -21.26 -1.78
N LYS A 46 -1.73 -21.11 -2.90
CA LYS A 46 -0.33 -21.52 -3.03
C LYS A 46 0.58 -20.37 -2.66
N ILE A 47 1.56 -20.68 -1.83
CA ILE A 47 2.57 -19.71 -1.42
C ILE A 47 3.73 -19.78 -2.39
N ALA A 48 4.06 -18.66 -3.03
CA ALA A 48 5.25 -18.50 -3.86
C ALA A 48 6.36 -17.84 -3.03
N PHE A 49 7.50 -18.49 -2.93
CA PHE A 49 8.70 -17.95 -2.30
C PHE A 49 9.80 -17.80 -3.34
N GLY A 50 10.46 -16.65 -3.37
CA GLY A 50 11.59 -16.41 -4.29
C GLY A 50 12.06 -14.97 -4.24
N LEU A 51 13.13 -14.66 -4.96
CA LEU A 51 13.55 -13.27 -5.14
C LEU A 51 12.45 -12.49 -5.87
N ILE A 52 11.87 -13.09 -6.91
CA ILE A 52 10.69 -12.62 -7.61
C ILE A 52 9.60 -13.68 -7.40
N ALA A 53 8.56 -13.35 -6.65
CA ALA A 53 7.45 -14.24 -6.34
C ALA A 53 6.16 -13.70 -6.96
N ILE A 54 5.46 -14.54 -7.71
CA ILE A 54 4.16 -14.20 -8.31
C ILE A 54 3.19 -15.35 -8.01
N GLY A 55 2.07 -15.04 -7.36
CA GLY A 55 1.09 -16.07 -7.01
C GLY A 55 -0.05 -15.55 -6.16
N ASP A 56 -0.84 -16.47 -5.60
CA ASP A 56 -1.95 -16.09 -4.70
C ASP A 56 -1.40 -15.42 -3.44
N ILE A 57 -0.40 -16.04 -2.82
CA ILE A 57 0.38 -15.46 -1.72
C ILE A 57 1.84 -15.43 -2.18
N ALA A 58 2.41 -14.27 -2.32
CA ALA A 58 3.77 -14.07 -2.80
C ALA A 58 4.65 -13.47 -1.70
N VAL A 59 5.78 -14.09 -1.44
CA VAL A 59 6.78 -13.62 -0.47
C VAL A 59 8.14 -13.58 -1.14
N GLY A 60 8.73 -12.39 -1.24
CA GLY A 60 10.01 -12.21 -1.93
C GLY A 60 10.55 -10.80 -1.86
N LEU A 61 11.64 -10.55 -2.57
CA LEU A 61 12.16 -9.18 -2.71
C LEU A 61 11.16 -8.34 -3.53
N VAL A 62 10.70 -8.90 -4.66
CA VAL A 62 9.61 -8.37 -5.48
C VAL A 62 8.47 -9.39 -5.42
N ALA A 63 7.34 -8.99 -4.87
CA ALA A 63 6.19 -9.86 -4.67
C ALA A 63 4.97 -9.31 -5.42
N GLY A 64 4.27 -10.19 -6.15
CA GLY A 64 3.06 -9.85 -6.89
C GLY A 64 1.98 -10.91 -6.70
N GLY A 65 0.75 -10.50 -6.28
CA GLY A 65 -0.31 -11.46 -6.06
C GLY A 65 -1.53 -10.89 -5.33
N ALA A 66 -2.43 -11.77 -4.91
CA ALA A 66 -3.57 -11.34 -4.11
C ALA A 66 -3.08 -10.80 -2.75
N VAL A 67 -2.16 -11.53 -2.11
CA VAL A 67 -1.43 -11.07 -0.93
C VAL A 67 0.05 -11.08 -1.25
N ALA A 68 0.70 -9.93 -1.19
CA ALA A 68 2.11 -9.77 -1.52
C ALA A 68 2.88 -9.23 -0.32
N ALA A 69 4.00 -9.85 0.02
CA ALA A 69 4.90 -9.40 1.06
C ALA A 69 6.33 -9.38 0.55
N GLY A 70 6.98 -8.22 0.61
CA GLY A 70 8.33 -8.04 0.08
C GLY A 70 8.90 -6.64 0.31
N ILE A 71 10.06 -6.36 -0.29
CA ILE A 71 10.58 -4.99 -0.31
C ILE A 71 9.73 -4.14 -1.26
N LEU A 72 9.44 -4.68 -2.44
CA LEU A 72 8.50 -4.13 -3.42
C LEU A 72 7.31 -5.10 -3.52
N SER A 73 6.13 -4.65 -3.19
CA SER A 73 4.92 -5.49 -3.18
C SER A 73 3.78 -4.88 -3.99
N PHE A 74 3.13 -5.74 -4.77
CA PHE A 74 2.05 -5.37 -5.68
C PHE A 74 0.91 -6.37 -5.51
N GLY A 75 -0.29 -5.93 -5.10
CA GLY A 75 -1.39 -6.88 -4.91
C GLY A 75 -2.68 -6.27 -4.39
N ALA A 76 -3.68 -7.10 -4.12
CA ALA A 76 -4.87 -6.61 -3.44
C ALA A 76 -4.52 -6.18 -2.01
N VAL A 77 -3.74 -6.99 -1.31
CA VAL A 77 -3.10 -6.63 -0.03
C VAL A 77 -1.60 -6.66 -0.23
N ALA A 78 -0.95 -5.52 -0.11
CA ALA A 78 0.47 -5.36 -0.31
C ALA A 78 1.17 -4.92 0.99
N LEU A 79 2.13 -5.71 1.44
CA LEU A 79 2.98 -5.43 2.57
C LEU A 79 4.41 -5.22 2.06
N GLY A 80 4.85 -3.98 2.00
CA GLY A 80 6.14 -3.59 1.43
C GLY A 80 7.13 -3.09 2.48
N GLY A 81 8.40 -3.38 2.31
CA GLY A 81 9.45 -2.71 3.07
C GLY A 81 9.64 -1.26 2.59
N MET A 82 9.77 -1.06 1.29
CA MET A 82 9.99 0.25 0.68
C MET A 82 8.78 0.75 -0.12
N LEU A 83 8.13 -0.16 -0.86
CA LEU A 83 7.02 0.18 -1.75
C LEU A 83 5.91 -0.86 -1.63
N ALA A 84 4.68 -0.39 -1.41
CA ALA A 84 3.48 -1.20 -1.47
C ALA A 84 2.43 -0.53 -2.36
N LEU A 85 1.93 -1.26 -3.35
CA LEU A 85 0.88 -0.83 -4.25
C LEU A 85 -0.27 -1.85 -4.24
N GLY A 86 -1.48 -1.41 -3.85
CA GLY A 86 -2.60 -2.34 -3.77
C GLY A 86 -3.91 -1.68 -3.35
N ALA A 87 -4.97 -2.46 -3.20
CA ALA A 87 -6.18 -1.93 -2.60
C ALA A 87 -5.95 -1.56 -1.13
N VAL A 88 -5.24 -2.41 -0.40
CA VAL A 88 -4.69 -2.12 0.92
C VAL A 88 -3.17 -2.20 0.82
N ALA A 89 -2.49 -1.10 1.04
CA ALA A 89 -1.05 -0.98 0.95
C ALA A 89 -0.45 -0.53 2.28
N ILE A 90 0.49 -1.30 2.80
CA ILE A 90 1.20 -0.99 4.04
C ILE A 90 2.70 -1.10 3.76
N SER A 91 3.43 -0.02 3.98
CA SER A 91 4.89 -0.02 3.84
C SER A 91 5.54 0.95 4.82
N SER A 92 6.81 0.74 5.11
CA SER A 92 7.59 1.72 5.86
C SER A 92 8.04 2.92 5.00
N GLY A 93 7.96 2.82 3.68
CA GLY A 93 8.26 3.90 2.76
C GLY A 93 7.00 4.42 2.06
N LEU A 94 6.91 4.18 0.74
CA LEU A 94 5.79 4.62 -0.08
C LEU A 94 4.68 3.57 -0.13
N SER A 95 3.47 3.95 0.23
CA SER A 95 2.26 3.15 0.06
C SER A 95 1.24 3.86 -0.83
N ALA A 96 0.64 3.13 -1.78
CA ALA A 96 -0.42 3.68 -2.62
C ALA A 96 -1.55 2.67 -2.82
N GLY A 97 -2.80 3.11 -2.55
CA GLY A 97 -3.97 2.24 -2.63
C GLY A 97 -5.27 2.93 -2.22
N ALA A 98 -6.36 2.18 -2.12
CA ALA A 98 -7.58 2.73 -1.55
C ALA A 98 -7.37 3.05 -0.05
N VAL A 99 -6.70 2.15 0.66
CA VAL A 99 -6.19 2.39 2.01
C VAL A 99 -4.67 2.27 1.96
N ALA A 100 -3.98 3.33 2.32
CA ALA A 100 -2.53 3.41 2.31
C ALA A 100 -1.99 3.77 3.71
N ILE A 101 -1.04 3.00 4.20
CA ILE A 101 -0.38 3.23 5.49
C ILE A 101 1.13 3.16 5.27
N GLY A 102 1.84 4.24 5.57
CA GLY A 102 3.30 4.32 5.37
C GLY A 102 3.84 5.71 5.63
N ASP A 103 5.15 5.90 5.52
CA ASP A 103 5.73 7.24 5.70
C ASP A 103 5.15 8.23 4.69
N LEU A 104 5.10 7.82 3.43
CA LEU A 104 4.38 8.54 2.38
C LEU A 104 3.19 7.70 1.93
N ALA A 105 1.99 8.12 2.29
CA ALA A 105 0.75 7.43 2.00
C ALA A 105 -0.11 8.18 0.97
N LEU A 106 -0.50 7.50 -0.11
CA LEU A 106 -1.32 8.01 -1.18
C LEU A 106 -2.58 7.14 -1.34
N GLY A 107 -3.78 7.66 -1.04
CA GLY A 107 -4.97 6.83 -1.12
C GLY A 107 -6.27 7.57 -0.86
N ALA A 108 -7.40 6.88 -0.96
CA ALA A 108 -8.66 7.46 -0.50
C ALA A 108 -8.61 7.69 1.02
N VAL A 109 -8.07 6.72 1.75
CA VAL A 109 -7.69 6.86 3.17
C VAL A 109 -6.19 6.71 3.26
N ALA A 110 -5.50 7.73 3.69
CA ALA A 110 -4.04 7.76 3.82
C ALA A 110 -3.64 8.02 5.27
N ILE A 111 -2.75 7.21 5.81
CA ILE A 111 -2.25 7.33 7.17
C ILE A 111 -0.73 7.23 7.14
N GLY A 112 -0.03 8.27 7.59
CA GLY A 112 1.43 8.30 7.57
C GLY A 112 2.01 9.63 7.99
N GLU A 113 3.33 9.76 7.90
CA GLU A 113 3.97 11.05 8.18
C GLU A 113 3.54 12.10 7.15
N SER A 114 3.54 11.72 5.87
CA SER A 114 3.01 12.52 4.76
C SER A 114 1.84 11.79 4.11
N ALA A 115 0.63 12.25 4.34
CA ALA A 115 -0.59 11.61 3.87
C ALA A 115 -1.34 12.49 2.86
N LEU A 116 -1.63 11.91 1.68
CA LEU A 116 -2.44 12.53 0.64
C LEU A 116 -3.65 11.64 0.32
N GLY A 117 -4.87 12.18 0.53
CA GLY A 117 -6.09 11.39 0.28
C GLY A 117 -7.38 12.18 0.47
N ALA A 118 -8.51 11.53 0.27
CA ALA A 118 -9.77 12.15 0.66
C ALA A 118 -9.86 12.31 2.18
N VAL A 119 -9.41 11.28 2.91
CA VAL A 119 -9.16 11.34 4.35
C VAL A 119 -7.66 11.13 4.57
N ALA A 120 -6.99 12.11 5.14
CA ALA A 120 -5.56 12.07 5.40
C ALA A 120 -5.27 12.27 6.89
N ILE A 121 -4.47 11.38 7.46
CA ILE A 121 -4.09 11.44 8.88
C ILE A 121 -2.57 11.31 8.98
N GLY A 122 -1.92 12.32 9.53
CA GLY A 122 -0.45 12.27 9.64
C GLY A 122 0.19 13.57 10.08
N GLY A 123 1.52 13.60 10.07
CA GLY A 123 2.28 14.81 10.36
C GLY A 123 1.94 15.93 9.38
N ASN A 124 2.06 15.64 8.08
CA ASN A 124 1.68 16.49 6.97
C ASN A 124 0.49 15.85 6.25
N ALA A 125 -0.71 16.36 6.45
CA ALA A 125 -1.92 15.80 5.88
C ALA A 125 -2.56 16.74 4.86
N LEU A 126 -2.85 16.21 3.67
CA LEU A 126 -3.50 16.94 2.58
C LEU A 126 -4.69 16.13 2.05
N GLY A 127 -5.91 16.70 2.22
CA GLY A 127 -7.12 15.98 1.83
C GLY A 127 -8.40 16.78 1.99
N ALA A 128 -9.53 16.18 1.67
CA ALA A 128 -10.83 16.83 1.95
C ALA A 128 -11.06 16.91 3.47
N VAL A 129 -10.78 15.83 4.18
CA VAL A 129 -10.69 15.80 5.65
C VAL A 129 -9.26 15.46 6.02
N ALA A 130 -8.60 16.34 6.73
CA ALA A 130 -7.21 16.16 7.07
C ALA A 130 -6.98 16.41 8.57
N ILE A 131 -6.23 15.52 9.20
CA ILE A 131 -5.94 15.53 10.64
C ILE A 131 -4.44 15.36 10.83
N GLY A 132 -3.80 16.28 11.55
CA GLY A 132 -2.36 16.20 11.78
C GLY A 132 -1.73 17.47 12.35
N GLN A 133 -0.41 17.60 12.18
CA GLN A 133 0.31 18.77 12.65
C GLN A 133 0.21 19.92 11.63
N HIS A 134 0.59 19.64 10.39
CA HIS A 134 0.48 20.54 9.25
C HIS A 134 -0.61 20.04 8.31
N VAL A 135 -1.70 20.75 8.26
CA VAL A 135 -2.91 20.25 7.63
C VAL A 135 -3.45 21.23 6.61
N LEU A 136 -3.77 20.70 5.42
CA LEU A 136 -4.41 21.45 4.35
C LEU A 136 -5.60 20.66 3.81
N GLY A 137 -6.82 21.20 3.94
CA GLY A 137 -8.03 20.50 3.52
C GLY A 137 -9.29 21.33 3.62
N ALA A 138 -10.41 20.79 3.16
CA ALA A 138 -11.70 21.46 3.37
C ALA A 138 -12.06 21.49 4.87
N VAL A 139 -11.89 20.37 5.54
CA VAL A 139 -11.94 20.26 7.00
C VAL A 139 -10.55 19.89 7.50
N ALA A 140 -9.91 20.80 8.21
CA ALA A 140 -8.56 20.66 8.70
C ALA A 140 -8.55 20.70 10.24
N ILE A 141 -8.00 19.68 10.86
CA ILE A 141 -7.91 19.56 12.33
C ILE A 141 -6.46 19.31 12.72
N GLY A 142 -5.88 20.20 13.51
CA GLY A 142 -4.48 20.03 13.90
C GLY A 142 -3.85 21.25 14.56
N GLU A 143 -2.52 21.30 14.50
CA GLU A 143 -1.76 22.39 15.11
C GLU A 143 -1.71 23.60 14.17
N ARG A 144 -1.28 23.38 12.93
CA ARG A 144 -1.24 24.39 11.85
C ARG A 144 -2.18 23.97 10.74
N VAL A 145 -3.29 24.67 10.61
CA VAL A 145 -4.40 24.27 9.76
C VAL A 145 -4.75 25.33 8.72
N TYR A 146 -4.92 24.88 7.48
CA TYR A 146 -5.35 25.70 6.36
C TYR A 146 -6.54 25.04 5.68
N GLY A 147 -7.73 25.68 5.71
CA GLY A 147 -8.92 25.06 5.13
C GLY A 147 -10.16 25.94 5.18
N LEU A 148 -11.29 25.39 4.70
CA LEU A 148 -12.57 26.08 4.83
C LEU A 148 -13.02 26.07 6.31
N VAL A 149 -12.95 24.91 6.94
CA VAL A 149 -13.17 24.73 8.38
C VAL A 149 -11.83 24.37 9.01
N ALA A 150 -11.26 25.25 9.78
CA ALA A 150 -9.97 25.08 10.43
C ALA A 150 -10.17 24.97 11.94
N ILE A 151 -9.83 23.83 12.52
CA ILE A 151 -9.89 23.55 13.96
C ILE A 151 -8.46 23.33 14.44
N GLY A 152 -7.89 24.28 15.15
CA GLY A 152 -6.49 24.17 15.59
C GLY A 152 -5.99 25.31 16.42
N GLN A 153 -4.67 25.29 16.69
CA GLN A 153 -4.03 26.36 17.46
C GLN A 153 -3.67 27.55 16.58
N HIS A 154 -3.12 27.28 15.38
CA HIS A 154 -2.68 28.30 14.44
C HIS A 154 -3.21 27.94 13.04
N GLY A 155 -3.72 28.92 12.29
CA GLY A 155 -4.13 28.65 10.93
C GLY A 155 -5.07 29.71 10.36
N PHE A 156 -5.46 29.46 9.10
CA PHE A 156 -6.37 30.32 8.36
C PHE A 156 -7.50 29.48 7.77
N GLY A 157 -8.73 29.91 8.03
CA GLY A 157 -9.93 29.27 7.49
C GLY A 157 -11.09 30.24 7.37
N LEU A 158 -12.08 29.88 6.55
CA LEU A 158 -13.31 30.67 6.42
C LEU A 158 -14.15 30.63 7.72
N VAL A 159 -14.11 29.48 8.40
CA VAL A 159 -14.68 29.28 9.75
C VAL A 159 -13.56 28.84 10.68
N PRO A 160 -12.81 29.76 11.27
CA PRO A 160 -11.73 29.42 12.19
C PRO A 160 -12.32 29.13 13.58
N ILE A 161 -12.18 27.88 14.04
CA ILE A 161 -12.37 27.50 15.43
C ILE A 161 -10.98 27.41 16.07
N ILE A 162 -10.37 28.56 16.25
CA ILE A 162 -9.01 28.67 16.77
C ILE A 162 -9.10 28.92 18.28
N GLY A 163 -8.23 28.28 19.05
CA GLY A 163 -8.21 28.42 20.52
C GLY A 163 -8.08 29.87 21.00
N ASP A 164 -7.39 30.72 20.25
CA ASP A 164 -7.25 32.15 20.54
C ASP A 164 -8.57 32.90 20.40
N LEU A 165 -9.44 32.52 19.46
CA LEU A 165 -10.77 33.14 19.30
C LEU A 165 -11.67 32.78 20.49
N ILE A 166 -11.57 31.56 21.00
CA ILE A 166 -12.34 31.12 22.18
C ILE A 166 -11.85 31.87 23.42
N ARG A 167 -10.55 32.06 23.58
CA ARG A 167 -9.98 32.86 24.67
C ARG A 167 -10.39 34.31 24.58
N TRP A 168 -10.34 34.90 23.39
CA TRP A 168 -10.75 36.29 23.20
C TRP A 168 -12.25 36.50 23.49
N ILE A 169 -13.09 35.55 23.18
CA ILE A 169 -14.54 35.57 23.53
C ILE A 169 -14.72 35.43 25.03
N ALA A 170 -13.97 34.47 25.66
CA ALA A 170 -14.06 34.22 27.09
C ALA A 170 -13.57 35.42 27.96
N ASP A 171 -12.62 36.17 27.44
CA ASP A 171 -12.08 37.39 28.14
C ASP A 171 -12.99 38.59 28.03
N LYS A 172 -14.01 38.56 27.15
CA LYS A 172 -14.97 39.63 26.93
C LYS A 172 -16.29 39.50 27.70
N PHE A 173 -16.54 38.32 28.27
CA PHE A 173 -17.72 38.01 29.07
C PHE A 173 -17.33 37.53 30.45
#